data_f1ce2886181bc278f530a8f22ea97e95
#
_entry.id   f1ce2886181bc278f530a8f22ea97e95
#
_cell.length_a   1.000
_cell.length_b   1.000
_cell.length_c   1.000
_cell.angle_alpha   90.00
_cell.angle_beta   90.00
_cell.angle_gamma   90.00
#
_symmetry.space_group_name_H-M   'P 1'
#
loop_
_entity.id
_entity.type
_entity.pdbx_description
1 polymer ?
#
loop_
_entity_poly.entity_id
_entity_poly.type
_entity_poly.pdbx_seq_one_letter_code
_entity_poly.pdbx_strand_id
1 'polypeptide(L)'
;NYKSDKNFFKKHLKSNIYFLGKKTMKDFALFIFLENKKWRYKDLRDLNAIIDKISIPKFPYDGQYLMKKGIIEGKRIGLALKELERCWVKSNYRLSDKEIFAVIDKAKKSNILDI
;
A
#
# COMPACT_ATOMS: atom_id res chain seq x y z
N ASN A 1 2.40 3.65 -23.40
CA ASN A 1 2.68 4.93 -24.04
C ASN A 1 2.88 6.02 -22.98
N TYR A 2 3.26 7.23 -23.41
CA TYR A 2 3.61 8.33 -22.50
C TYR A 2 2.50 8.66 -21.49
N LYS A 3 1.27 8.84 -21.98
CA LYS A 3 0.15 9.19 -21.10
C LYS A 3 -0.25 8.02 -20.19
N SER A 4 -0.24 6.81 -20.72
CA SER A 4 -0.57 5.62 -19.94
C SER A 4 0.44 5.39 -18.81
N ASP A 5 1.73 5.50 -19.11
CA ASP A 5 2.78 5.31 -18.12
C ASP A 5 2.69 6.35 -16.99
N LYS A 6 2.48 7.61 -17.36
CA LYS A 6 2.37 8.70 -16.40
C LYS A 6 1.13 8.56 -15.53
N ASN A 7 0.00 8.22 -16.12
CA ASN A 7 -1.25 8.02 -15.39
C ASN A 7 -1.18 6.81 -14.46
N PHE A 8 -0.61 5.70 -14.95
CA PHE A 8 -0.42 4.50 -14.13
C PHE A 8 0.45 4.82 -12.93
N PHE A 9 1.56 5.50 -13.15
CA PHE A 9 2.48 5.86 -12.07
C PHE A 9 1.78 6.71 -11.00
N LYS A 10 1.05 7.74 -11.41
CA LYS A 10 0.34 8.62 -10.48
C LYS A 10 -0.79 7.92 -9.75
N LYS A 11 -1.52 7.05 -10.44
CA LYS A 11 -2.67 6.34 -9.86
C LYS A 11 -2.27 5.46 -8.68
N HIS A 12 -1.11 4.80 -8.78
CA HIS A 12 -0.65 3.85 -7.77
C HIS A 12 0.43 4.42 -6.86
N LEU A 13 0.70 5.71 -6.95
CA LEU A 13 1.85 6.33 -6.31
C LEU A 13 1.82 6.17 -4.79
N LYS A 14 0.71 6.47 -4.14
CA LYS A 14 0.62 6.41 -2.67
C LYS A 14 0.82 4.99 -2.14
N SER A 15 0.14 4.00 -2.74
CA SER A 15 0.29 2.62 -2.30
C SER A 15 1.70 2.10 -2.57
N ASN A 16 2.28 2.45 -3.70
CA ASN A 16 3.64 2.03 -4.03
C ASN A 16 4.67 2.68 -3.09
N ILE A 17 4.47 3.94 -2.73
CA ILE A 17 5.37 4.60 -1.75
C ILE A 17 5.26 3.92 -0.40
N TYR A 18 4.05 3.56 0.02
CA TYR A 18 3.85 2.88 1.30
C TYR A 18 4.64 1.57 1.37
N PHE A 19 4.52 0.73 0.32
CA PHE A 19 5.15 -0.59 0.35
C PHE A 19 6.62 -0.58 -0.07
N LEU A 20 7.02 0.32 -0.97
CA LEU A 20 8.36 0.30 -1.57
C LEU A 20 9.27 1.42 -1.09
N GLY A 21 8.71 2.48 -0.53
CA GLY A 21 9.46 3.64 -0.05
C GLY A 21 9.65 4.71 -1.11
N LYS A 22 9.93 5.93 -0.66
CA LYS A 22 10.09 7.08 -1.54
C LYS A 22 11.31 6.95 -2.45
N LYS A 23 12.42 6.45 -1.91
CA LYS A 23 13.64 6.30 -2.71
C LYS A 23 13.42 5.36 -3.88
N THR A 24 12.81 4.20 -3.64
CA THR A 24 12.52 3.23 -4.69
C THR A 24 11.61 3.83 -5.76
N MET A 25 10.62 4.60 -5.36
CA MET A 25 9.73 5.24 -6.32
C MET A 25 10.41 6.32 -7.14
N LYS A 26 11.34 7.06 -6.54
CA LYS A 26 12.15 8.03 -7.28
C LYS A 26 13.06 7.35 -8.30
N ASP A 27 13.66 6.22 -7.92
CA ASP A 27 14.50 5.43 -8.82
C ASP A 27 13.68 4.88 -9.98
N PHE A 28 12.47 4.42 -9.71
CA PHE A 28 11.56 3.93 -10.74
C PHE A 28 11.14 5.06 -11.70
N ALA A 29 10.86 6.25 -11.16
CA ALA A 29 10.52 7.42 -11.99
C ALA A 29 11.69 7.80 -12.90
N LEU A 30 12.92 7.74 -12.38
CA LEU A 30 14.12 7.99 -13.18
C LEU A 30 14.25 6.97 -14.31
N PHE A 31 14.02 5.69 -14.01
CA PHE A 31 14.07 4.64 -15.02
C PHE A 31 13.06 4.90 -16.15
N ILE A 32 11.81 5.24 -15.79
CA ILE A 32 10.78 5.55 -16.80
C ILE A 32 11.17 6.77 -17.62
N PHE A 33 11.73 7.80 -16.98
CA PHE A 33 12.20 8.99 -17.68
C PHE A 33 13.27 8.65 -18.72
N LEU A 34 14.22 7.81 -18.34
CA LEU A 34 15.32 7.41 -19.25
C LEU A 34 14.82 6.55 -20.42
N GLU A 35 13.79 5.74 -20.20
CA GLU A 35 13.24 4.84 -21.20
C GLU A 35 12.19 5.52 -22.12
N ASN A 36 11.65 6.65 -21.70
CA ASN A 36 10.55 7.28 -22.42
C ASN A 36 10.96 8.65 -22.95
N LYS A 37 11.16 8.75 -24.26
CA LYS A 37 11.65 9.96 -24.93
C LYS A 37 10.69 11.14 -24.81
N LYS A 38 9.40 10.91 -24.52
CA LYS A 38 8.41 11.95 -24.40
C LYS A 38 8.38 12.61 -23.02
N TRP A 39 9.00 11.97 -22.02
CA TRP A 39 9.13 12.57 -20.70
C TRP A 39 10.20 13.63 -20.74
N ARG A 40 9.87 14.82 -20.21
CA ARG A 40 10.83 15.92 -20.06
C ARG A 40 11.45 15.89 -18.68
N TYR A 41 12.60 16.52 -18.55
CA TYR A 41 13.22 16.69 -17.22
C TYR A 41 12.26 17.30 -16.21
N LYS A 42 11.41 18.24 -16.67
CA LYS A 42 10.39 18.86 -15.82
C LYS A 42 9.43 17.82 -15.25
N ASP A 43 9.02 16.83 -16.05
CA ASP A 43 8.12 15.77 -15.58
C ASP A 43 8.75 14.97 -14.45
N LEU A 44 10.02 14.61 -14.58
CA LEU A 44 10.74 13.90 -13.53
C LEU A 44 10.86 14.73 -12.27
N ARG A 45 11.23 16.00 -12.42
CA ARG A 45 11.35 16.92 -11.28
C ARG A 45 10.02 17.10 -10.55
N ASP A 46 8.93 17.24 -11.29
CA ASP A 46 7.60 17.42 -10.71
C ASP A 46 7.16 16.16 -9.96
N LEU A 47 7.43 14.98 -10.52
CA LEU A 47 7.12 13.72 -9.84
C LEU A 47 7.93 13.57 -8.56
N ASN A 48 9.21 13.88 -8.59
CA ASN A 48 10.05 13.82 -7.39
C ASN A 48 9.52 14.76 -6.30
N ALA A 49 9.06 15.94 -6.67
CA ALA A 49 8.47 16.89 -5.73
C ALA A 49 7.17 16.36 -5.13
N ILE A 50 6.34 15.71 -5.94
CA ILE A 50 5.11 15.08 -5.46
C ILE A 50 5.44 13.96 -4.48
N ILE A 51 6.41 13.10 -4.82
CA ILE A 51 6.82 12.00 -3.95
C ILE A 51 7.30 12.54 -2.59
N ASP A 52 8.11 13.59 -2.59
CA ASP A 52 8.63 14.19 -1.36
C ASP A 52 7.54 14.75 -0.46
N LYS A 53 6.46 15.26 -1.05
CA LYS A 53 5.37 15.86 -0.29
C LYS A 53 4.36 14.87 0.25
N ILE A 54 4.37 13.63 -0.22
CA ILE A 54 3.42 12.62 0.24
C ILE A 54 3.74 12.26 1.68
N SER A 55 2.75 12.39 2.55
CA SER A 55 2.82 11.96 3.93
C SER A 55 2.21 10.57 4.05
N ILE A 56 2.95 9.65 4.66
CA ILE A 56 2.51 8.26 4.82
C ILE A 56 2.10 8.06 6.28
N PRO A 57 0.80 7.84 6.56
CA PRO A 57 0.38 7.60 7.94
C PRO A 57 0.86 6.24 8.42
N LYS A 58 1.01 6.12 9.73
CA LYS A 58 1.39 4.87 10.35
C LYS A 58 0.18 3.94 10.43
N PHE A 59 0.37 2.67 10.10
CA PHE A 59 -0.68 1.66 10.20
C PHE A 59 -1.13 1.53 11.66
N PRO A 60 -2.42 1.74 11.97
CA PRO A 60 -2.87 1.86 13.36
C PRO A 60 -3.19 0.54 14.06
N TYR A 61 -3.11 -0.59 13.37
CA TYR A 61 -3.48 -1.89 13.94
C TYR A 61 -2.25 -2.72 14.23
N ASP A 62 -2.32 -3.53 15.28
CA ASP A 62 -1.22 -4.42 15.68
C ASP A 62 -1.76 -5.78 16.16
N GLY A 63 -0.85 -6.66 16.56
CA GLY A 63 -1.24 -8.00 17.01
C GLY A 63 -2.12 -7.97 18.25
N GLN A 64 -1.90 -7.05 19.15
CA GLN A 64 -2.71 -6.93 20.37
C GLN A 64 -4.15 -6.57 20.03
N TYR A 65 -4.35 -5.66 19.06
CA TYR A 65 -5.68 -5.32 18.58
C TYR A 65 -6.44 -6.55 18.09
N LEU A 66 -5.78 -7.39 17.30
CA LEU A 66 -6.39 -8.61 16.77
C LEU A 66 -6.64 -9.66 17.84
N MET A 67 -5.75 -9.77 18.83
CA MET A 67 -5.96 -10.67 19.96
C MET A 67 -7.18 -10.27 20.76
N LYS A 68 -7.39 -8.98 20.97
CA LYS A 68 -8.59 -8.48 21.63
C LYS A 68 -9.87 -8.78 20.85
N LYS A 69 -9.74 -8.91 19.52
CA LYS A 69 -10.87 -9.27 18.66
C LYS A 69 -11.08 -10.79 18.54
N GLY A 70 -10.25 -11.59 19.22
CA GLY A 70 -10.46 -13.03 19.31
C GLY A 70 -9.59 -13.88 18.40
N ILE A 71 -8.58 -13.30 17.74
CA ILE A 71 -7.62 -14.07 16.97
C ILE A 71 -6.44 -14.42 17.88
N ILE A 72 -6.26 -15.70 18.15
CA ILE A 72 -5.30 -16.15 19.17
C ILE A 72 -4.01 -16.67 18.54
N GLU A 73 -4.10 -17.33 17.40
CA GLU A 73 -2.94 -17.98 16.78
C GLU A 73 -2.05 -16.98 16.05
N GLY A 74 -0.72 -17.05 16.32
CA GLY A 74 0.26 -16.11 15.77
C GLY A 74 0.28 -16.01 14.25
N LYS A 75 0.16 -17.14 13.53
CA LYS A 75 0.12 -17.13 12.07
C LYS A 75 -1.13 -16.43 11.55
N ARG A 76 -2.27 -16.65 12.19
CA ARG A 76 -3.52 -15.99 11.82
C ARG A 76 -3.45 -14.49 12.07
N ILE A 77 -2.81 -14.09 13.17
CA ILE A 77 -2.59 -12.66 13.46
C ILE A 77 -1.74 -12.02 12.36
N GLY A 78 -0.64 -12.64 11.99
CA GLY A 78 0.23 -12.13 10.94
C GLY A 78 -0.47 -11.99 9.59
N LEU A 79 -1.24 -13.00 9.20
CA LEU A 79 -1.97 -12.98 7.93
C LEU A 79 -3.09 -11.93 7.96
N ALA A 80 -3.80 -11.82 9.08
CA ALA A 80 -4.87 -10.84 9.23
C ALA A 80 -4.31 -9.41 9.21
N LEU A 81 -3.15 -9.18 9.84
CA LEU A 81 -2.51 -7.87 9.81
C LEU A 81 -2.10 -7.49 8.39
N LYS A 82 -1.55 -8.41 7.62
CA LYS A 82 -1.18 -8.15 6.22
C LYS A 82 -2.41 -7.80 5.39
N GLU A 83 -3.50 -8.51 5.58
CA GLU A 83 -4.73 -8.25 4.84
C GLU A 83 -5.35 -6.91 5.23
N LEU A 84 -5.37 -6.59 6.53
CA LEU A 84 -5.83 -5.28 7.00
C LEU A 84 -4.99 -4.15 6.43
N GLU A 85 -3.66 -4.32 6.44
CA GLU A 85 -2.76 -3.30 5.91
C GLU A 85 -3.00 -3.08 4.41
N ARG A 86 -3.15 -4.18 3.66
CA ARG A 86 -3.43 -4.11 2.22
C ARG A 86 -4.74 -3.36 1.96
N CYS A 87 -5.80 -3.72 2.68
CA CYS A 87 -7.10 -3.07 2.53
C CYS A 87 -7.04 -1.61 2.96
N TRP A 88 -6.32 -1.31 4.03
CA TRP A 88 -6.17 0.04 4.55
C TRP A 88 -5.47 0.95 3.55
N VAL A 89 -4.36 0.50 2.96
CA VAL A 89 -3.65 1.26 1.94
C VAL A 89 -4.52 1.45 0.70
N LYS A 90 -5.20 0.38 0.27
CA LYS A 90 -6.07 0.40 -0.91
C LYS A 90 -7.26 1.35 -0.73
N SER A 91 -7.75 1.49 0.50
CA SER A 91 -8.88 2.37 0.83
C SER A 91 -8.44 3.79 1.17
N ASN A 92 -7.25 4.17 0.80
CA ASN A 92 -6.67 5.49 1.08
C ASN A 92 -6.60 5.78 2.58
N TYR A 93 -6.12 4.78 3.34
CA TYR A 93 -5.88 4.83 4.79
C TYR A 93 -7.16 4.96 5.63
N ARG A 94 -8.25 4.44 5.11
CA ARG A 94 -9.55 4.43 5.83
C ARG A 94 -10.17 3.04 5.73
N LEU A 95 -10.42 2.42 6.88
CA LEU A 95 -11.16 1.17 6.94
C LEU A 95 -12.45 1.40 7.73
N SER A 96 -13.57 0.95 7.17
CA SER A 96 -14.83 0.92 7.92
C SER A 96 -14.83 -0.25 8.89
N ASP A 97 -15.65 -0.15 9.94
CA ASP A 97 -15.81 -1.24 10.90
C ASP A 97 -16.27 -2.52 10.20
N LYS A 98 -17.08 -2.40 9.17
CA LYS A 98 -17.57 -3.53 8.39
C LYS A 98 -16.44 -4.24 7.67
N GLU A 99 -15.51 -3.49 7.07
CA GLU A 99 -14.35 -4.06 6.39
C GLU A 99 -13.41 -4.75 7.37
N ILE A 100 -13.16 -4.11 8.52
CA ILE A 100 -12.34 -4.69 9.58
C ILE A 100 -12.96 -6.00 10.08
N PHE A 101 -14.26 -5.99 10.33
CA PHE A 101 -14.98 -7.18 10.80
C PHE A 101 -14.88 -8.31 9.77
N ALA A 102 -15.02 -8.00 8.49
CA ALA A 102 -14.91 -9.00 7.42
C ALA A 102 -13.54 -9.68 7.40
N VAL A 103 -12.46 -8.93 7.55
CA VAL A 103 -11.11 -9.49 7.59
C VAL A 103 -10.93 -10.36 8.83
N ILE A 104 -11.36 -9.89 9.98
CA ILE A 104 -11.22 -10.61 11.25
C ILE A 104 -12.04 -11.90 11.22
N ASP A 105 -13.27 -11.85 10.75
CA ASP A 105 -14.15 -13.01 10.66
C ASP A 105 -13.55 -14.07 9.74
N LYS A 106 -13.04 -13.67 8.59
CA LYS A 106 -12.37 -14.57 7.66
C LYS A 106 -11.15 -15.23 8.30
N ALA A 107 -10.35 -14.45 9.03
CA ALA A 107 -9.16 -14.97 9.70
C ALA A 107 -9.50 -15.99 10.77
N LYS A 108 -10.60 -15.80 11.50
CA LYS A 108 -11.05 -16.75 12.52
C LYS A 108 -11.54 -18.07 11.92
N LYS A 109 -12.17 -18.00 10.75
CA LYS A 109 -12.79 -19.16 10.10
C LYS A 109 -11.85 -19.92 9.20
N SER A 110 -10.80 -19.27 8.71
CA SER A 110 -9.88 -19.88 7.76
C SER A 110 -9.00 -20.92 8.42
N ASN A 111 -8.77 -22.03 7.72
CA ASN A 111 -7.71 -22.96 8.05
C ASN A 111 -6.39 -22.32 7.54
N ILE A 112 -5.35 -22.39 8.35
CA ILE A 112 -4.04 -21.84 7.97
C ILE A 112 -3.52 -22.46 6.67
N LEU A 113 -3.82 -23.75 6.44
CA LEU A 113 -3.39 -24.44 5.23
C LEU A 113 -4.13 -23.92 3.98
N ASP A 114 -5.25 -23.26 4.15
CA ASP A 114 -6.06 -22.72 3.05
C ASP A 114 -5.68 -21.27 2.72
N ILE A 115 -4.81 -20.71 3.51
CA ILE A 115 -4.32 -19.36 3.33
C ILE A 115 -2.93 -19.39 2.69
#